data_5b5656c62021d4034d0fb869f879a787
#
_entry.id   5b5656c62021d4034d0fb869f879a787
#
_cell.length_a   1.000
_cell.length_b   1.000
_cell.length_c   1.000
_cell.angle_alpha   90.00
_cell.angle_beta   90.00
_cell.angle_gamma   90.00
#
_symmetry.space_group_name_H-M   'P 1'
#
loop_
_entity.id
_entity.type
_entity.pdbx_description
1 polymer ?
#
loop_
_entity_poly.entity_id
_entity_poly.type
_entity_poly.pdbx_seq_one_letter_code
_entity_poly.pdbx_strand_id
1 'polypeptide(L)'
;MTQDVLTIVKEYLSIFQEEKRQEKLLDFLKTHRKEEYFDWNNFDGHIVASGILYAKKEQEFLVLYHKDMKTYIYPGRHIDLEDASILSAAKREVIEETGIKDFKLVKIAEEEEVPFDIDTHKIAYNTRLHLKEHYHFDFRYLFTIEEIQPVSYDKHELSNFHWASWEEIEENRNFKRMLPKLKELLGKENMEEKK
;
A
#
# COMPACT_ATOMS: atom_id res chain seq x y z
N MET A 1 8.74 5.70 -15.32
CA MET A 1 7.60 6.27 -14.58
C MET A 1 7.20 7.62 -15.14
N THR A 2 5.91 7.83 -15.33
CA THR A 2 5.38 9.01 -16.03
C THR A 2 5.22 10.24 -15.13
N GLN A 3 4.96 10.08 -13.84
CA GLN A 3 4.72 11.19 -12.90
C GLN A 3 5.87 11.35 -11.90
N ASP A 4 6.17 12.60 -11.53
CA ASP A 4 7.21 12.89 -10.55
C ASP A 4 6.75 12.59 -9.13
N VAL A 5 7.47 11.72 -8.42
CA VAL A 5 7.14 11.31 -7.04
C VAL A 5 6.92 12.50 -6.10
N LEU A 6 7.75 13.54 -6.23
CA LEU A 6 7.61 14.74 -5.40
C LEU A 6 6.28 15.46 -5.65
N THR A 7 5.78 15.43 -6.88
CA THR A 7 4.46 15.99 -7.23
C THR A 7 3.35 15.19 -6.56
N ILE A 8 3.41 13.85 -6.63
CA ILE A 8 2.43 12.97 -5.95
C ILE A 8 2.41 13.25 -4.44
N VAL A 9 3.59 13.32 -3.81
CA VAL A 9 3.70 13.59 -2.35
C VAL A 9 3.16 14.96 -1.98
N LYS A 10 3.42 16.00 -2.78
CA LYS A 10 2.87 17.34 -2.54
C LYS A 10 1.35 17.36 -2.63
N GLU A 11 0.78 16.69 -3.62
CA GLU A 11 -0.67 16.59 -3.78
C GLU A 11 -1.29 15.81 -2.62
N TYR A 12 -0.72 14.66 -2.24
CA TYR A 12 -1.10 13.92 -1.04
C TYR A 12 -1.12 14.80 0.21
N LEU A 13 -0.06 15.58 0.45
CA LEU A 13 0.04 16.46 1.62
C LEU A 13 -0.96 17.63 1.58
N SER A 14 -1.36 18.08 0.41
CA SER A 14 -2.40 19.10 0.28
C SER A 14 -3.77 18.60 0.74
N ILE A 15 -4.00 17.28 0.66
CA ILE A 15 -5.25 16.63 1.05
C ILE A 15 -5.22 16.23 2.55
N PHE A 16 -4.14 15.58 3.00
CA PHE A 16 -4.08 14.94 4.31
C PHE A 16 -3.30 15.71 5.39
N GLN A 17 -2.55 16.75 5.04
CA GLN A 17 -1.80 17.62 5.97
C GLN A 17 -0.92 16.85 6.98
N GLU A 18 -0.18 15.85 6.48
CA GLU A 18 0.64 14.95 7.31
C GLU A 18 2.16 15.21 7.17
N GLU A 19 2.59 16.47 7.01
CA GLU A 19 3.97 16.84 6.71
C GLU A 19 4.96 16.27 7.71
N LYS A 20 4.64 16.32 9.01
CA LYS A 20 5.51 15.77 10.06
C LYS A 20 5.73 14.27 9.93
N ARG A 21 4.70 13.54 9.50
CA ARG A 21 4.78 12.10 9.27
C ARG A 21 5.65 11.79 8.07
N GLN A 22 5.70 12.69 7.09
CA GLN A 22 6.43 12.52 5.83
C GLN A 22 7.79 13.26 5.78
N GLU A 23 8.26 13.86 6.88
CA GLU A 23 9.56 14.56 6.91
C GLU A 23 10.71 13.69 6.37
N LYS A 24 10.77 12.42 6.79
CA LYS A 24 11.81 11.49 6.34
C LYS A 24 11.73 11.19 4.84
N LEU A 25 10.53 11.00 4.29
CA LEU A 25 10.32 10.83 2.85
C LEU A 25 10.71 12.10 2.09
N LEU A 26 10.27 13.27 2.56
CA LEU A 26 10.60 14.54 1.91
C LEU A 26 12.11 14.81 1.90
N ASP A 27 12.82 14.48 2.97
CA ASP A 27 14.28 14.60 3.04
C ASP A 27 14.96 13.61 2.10
N PHE A 28 14.49 12.38 2.03
CA PHE A 28 14.96 11.37 1.09
C PHE A 28 14.82 11.84 -0.36
N LEU A 29 13.64 12.34 -0.74
CA LEU A 29 13.38 12.83 -2.10
C LEU A 29 14.22 14.07 -2.48
N LYS A 30 14.67 14.85 -1.51
CA LYS A 30 15.56 16.01 -1.75
C LYS A 30 17.03 15.64 -1.90
N THR A 31 17.46 14.58 -1.22
CA THR A 31 18.88 14.22 -1.07
C THR A 31 19.33 13.11 -2.02
N HIS A 32 18.38 12.34 -2.59
CA HIS A 32 18.66 11.24 -3.50
C HIS A 32 18.22 11.57 -4.93
N ARG A 33 18.84 10.89 -5.89
CA ARG A 33 18.46 10.99 -7.30
C ARG A 33 17.22 10.14 -7.57
N LYS A 34 16.46 10.46 -8.61
CA LYS A 34 15.21 9.77 -8.96
C LYS A 34 15.42 8.27 -9.24
N GLU A 35 16.56 7.88 -9.78
CA GLU A 35 16.94 6.50 -10.07
C GLU A 35 17.14 5.67 -8.78
N GLU A 36 17.42 6.33 -7.66
CA GLU A 36 17.67 5.70 -6.37
C GLU A 36 16.40 5.50 -5.55
N TYR A 37 15.27 6.13 -5.94
CA TYR A 37 14.01 6.08 -5.17
C TYR A 37 13.43 4.68 -5.06
N PHE A 38 13.68 3.83 -6.07
CA PHE A 38 13.11 2.49 -6.19
C PHE A 38 14.17 1.39 -6.09
N ASP A 39 15.44 1.77 -5.86
CA ASP A 39 16.51 0.79 -5.68
C ASP A 39 16.42 0.14 -4.30
N TRP A 40 15.98 -1.11 -4.27
CA TRP A 40 15.86 -1.89 -3.04
C TRP A 40 17.21 -2.16 -2.33
N ASN A 41 18.37 -1.88 -3.00
CA ASN A 41 19.70 -1.88 -2.38
C ASN A 41 20.06 -0.52 -1.75
N ASN A 42 19.21 0.49 -1.89
CA ASN A 42 19.41 1.75 -1.19
C ASN A 42 19.04 1.62 0.29
N PHE A 43 20.05 1.51 1.16
CA PHE A 43 19.87 1.32 2.60
C PHE A 43 19.55 2.60 3.38
N ASP A 44 19.49 3.76 2.74
CA ASP A 44 18.87 4.94 3.34
C ASP A 44 17.34 4.85 3.31
N GLY A 45 16.83 4.13 2.31
CA GLY A 45 15.42 3.83 2.11
C GLY A 45 15.04 3.72 0.65
N HIS A 46 13.86 3.19 0.38
CA HIS A 46 13.28 3.14 -0.97
C HIS A 46 11.76 3.12 -0.91
N ILE A 47 11.16 3.47 -2.05
CA ILE A 47 9.70 3.49 -2.21
C ILE A 47 9.22 2.09 -2.53
N VAL A 48 8.12 1.71 -1.88
CA VAL A 48 7.37 0.47 -2.13
C VAL A 48 5.91 0.81 -2.40
N ALA A 49 5.17 -0.10 -2.99
CA ALA A 49 3.78 0.08 -3.35
C ALA A 49 2.90 -1.03 -2.76
N SER A 50 1.74 -0.66 -2.22
CA SER A 50 0.81 -1.60 -1.61
C SER A 50 -0.63 -1.35 -2.04
N GLY A 51 -1.41 -2.44 -2.13
CA GLY A 51 -2.83 -2.40 -2.45
C GLY A 51 -3.69 -2.98 -1.32
N ILE A 52 -4.61 -2.19 -0.80
CA ILE A 52 -5.61 -2.64 0.16
C ILE A 52 -6.86 -3.01 -0.61
N LEU A 53 -7.29 -4.28 -0.54
CA LEU A 53 -8.50 -4.79 -1.15
C LEU A 53 -9.67 -4.82 -0.16
N TYR A 54 -10.80 -4.22 -0.54
CA TYR A 54 -12.03 -4.18 0.22
C TYR A 54 -13.19 -4.75 -0.60
N ALA A 55 -13.87 -5.76 -0.06
CA ALA A 55 -15.10 -6.34 -0.62
C ALA A 55 -16.32 -5.57 -0.08
N LYS A 56 -17.04 -4.88 -0.97
CA LYS A 56 -18.11 -3.96 -0.58
C LYS A 56 -19.31 -4.67 0.05
N LYS A 57 -19.72 -5.80 -0.53
CA LYS A 57 -20.90 -6.56 -0.09
C LYS A 57 -20.72 -7.15 1.31
N GLU A 58 -19.57 -7.76 1.55
CA GLU A 58 -19.24 -8.38 2.84
C GLU A 58 -18.69 -7.36 3.84
N GLN A 59 -18.21 -6.22 3.38
CA GLN A 59 -17.53 -5.17 4.17
C GLN A 59 -16.26 -5.69 4.86
N GLU A 60 -15.47 -6.48 4.13
CA GLU A 60 -14.27 -7.13 4.63
C GLU A 60 -13.04 -6.78 3.79
N PHE A 61 -11.87 -6.89 4.42
CA PHE A 61 -10.56 -6.60 3.82
C PHE A 61 -9.78 -7.89 3.58
N LEU A 62 -9.17 -8.03 2.41
CA LEU A 62 -8.27 -9.15 2.17
C LEU A 62 -6.96 -8.94 2.94
N VAL A 63 -6.61 -9.93 3.76
CA VAL A 63 -5.34 -9.98 4.49
C VAL A 63 -4.62 -11.28 4.21
N LEU A 64 -3.29 -11.20 4.08
CA LEU A 64 -2.38 -12.29 3.74
C LEU A 64 -1.43 -12.55 4.90
N TYR A 65 -1.29 -13.81 5.35
CA TYR A 65 -0.38 -14.14 6.43
C TYR A 65 1.04 -14.35 5.90
N HIS A 66 1.94 -13.41 6.22
CA HIS A 66 3.33 -13.46 5.82
C HIS A 66 4.16 -14.32 6.79
N LYS A 67 4.83 -15.35 6.27
CA LYS A 67 5.55 -16.36 7.08
C LYS A 67 6.69 -15.77 7.92
N ASP A 68 7.50 -14.91 7.33
CA ASP A 68 8.66 -14.33 8.02
C ASP A 68 8.24 -13.26 9.03
N MET A 69 7.25 -12.43 8.67
CA MET A 69 6.75 -11.37 9.55
C MET A 69 5.81 -11.90 10.64
N LYS A 70 5.28 -13.12 10.47
CA LYS A 70 4.33 -13.78 11.40
C LYS A 70 3.13 -12.90 11.74
N THR A 71 2.61 -12.20 10.74
CA THR A 71 1.47 -11.29 10.89
C THR A 71 0.69 -11.22 9.60
N TYR A 72 -0.57 -10.78 9.70
CA TYR A 72 -1.38 -10.46 8.54
C TYR A 72 -1.04 -9.08 8.00
N ILE A 73 -0.83 -9.01 6.69
CA ILE A 73 -0.51 -7.82 5.92
C ILE A 73 -1.47 -7.70 4.72
N TYR A 74 -1.41 -6.60 4.03
CA TYR A 74 -2.03 -6.39 2.71
C TYR A 74 -1.01 -6.67 1.59
N PRO A 75 -1.46 -6.93 0.34
CA PRO A 75 -0.57 -7.09 -0.82
C PRO A 75 0.33 -5.88 -1.03
N GLY A 76 1.59 -6.12 -1.39
CA GLY A 76 2.50 -5.05 -1.71
C GLY A 76 3.98 -5.38 -1.52
N ARG A 77 4.81 -4.79 -2.39
CA ARG A 77 6.25 -5.04 -2.42
C ARG A 77 7.02 -3.92 -3.13
N HIS A 78 8.25 -4.27 -3.56
CA HIS A 78 9.13 -3.40 -4.34
C HIS A 78 8.52 -3.06 -5.71
N ILE A 79 8.95 -1.92 -6.23
CA ILE A 79 8.57 -1.46 -7.54
C ILE A 79 9.58 -1.99 -8.54
N ASP A 80 9.12 -2.64 -9.59
CA ASP A 80 9.95 -3.16 -10.66
C ASP A 80 10.26 -2.09 -11.73
N LEU A 81 11.34 -2.27 -12.48
CA LEU A 81 11.73 -1.33 -13.54
C LEU A 81 10.69 -1.24 -14.67
N GLU A 82 9.94 -2.30 -14.88
CA GLU A 82 8.87 -2.41 -15.88
C GLU A 82 7.57 -1.73 -15.44
N ASP A 83 7.42 -1.41 -14.17
CA ASP A 83 6.23 -0.72 -13.68
C ASP A 83 6.16 0.71 -14.23
N ALA A 84 5.05 1.03 -14.89
CA ALA A 84 4.84 2.35 -15.50
C ALA A 84 4.71 3.45 -14.44
N SER A 85 4.20 3.11 -13.23
CA SER A 85 3.97 4.02 -12.11
C SER A 85 3.91 3.27 -10.77
N ILE A 86 3.91 4.01 -9.66
CA ILE A 86 3.74 3.45 -8.31
C ILE A 86 2.37 2.75 -8.19
N LEU A 87 1.32 3.36 -8.75
CA LEU A 87 -0.01 2.74 -8.81
C LEU A 87 0.00 1.44 -9.61
N SER A 88 0.73 1.40 -10.75
CA SER A 88 0.81 0.16 -11.55
C SER A 88 1.52 -0.96 -10.79
N ALA A 89 2.55 -0.65 -10.00
CA ALA A 89 3.20 -1.59 -9.10
C ALA A 89 2.21 -2.14 -8.06
N ALA A 90 1.45 -1.27 -7.38
CA ALA A 90 0.44 -1.71 -6.43
C ALA A 90 -0.62 -2.64 -7.06
N LYS A 91 -1.07 -2.33 -8.29
CA LYS A 91 -2.00 -3.18 -9.05
C LYS A 91 -1.37 -4.54 -9.39
N ARG A 92 -0.11 -4.56 -9.85
CA ARG A 92 0.63 -5.79 -10.16
C ARG A 92 0.75 -6.67 -8.91
N GLU A 93 1.17 -6.11 -7.78
CA GLU A 93 1.31 -6.83 -6.51
C GLU A 93 -0.02 -7.45 -6.04
N VAL A 94 -1.13 -6.72 -6.14
CA VAL A 94 -2.46 -7.28 -5.84
C VAL A 94 -2.74 -8.49 -6.72
N ILE A 95 -2.48 -8.41 -8.04
CA ILE A 95 -2.74 -9.50 -8.97
C ILE A 95 -1.82 -10.70 -8.68
N GLU A 96 -0.54 -10.48 -8.45
CA GLU A 96 0.45 -11.54 -8.23
C GLU A 96 0.22 -12.25 -6.90
N GLU A 97 -0.04 -11.51 -5.82
CA GLU A 97 -0.19 -12.07 -4.49
C GLU A 97 -1.58 -12.63 -4.18
N THR A 98 -2.60 -12.28 -4.99
CA THR A 98 -3.99 -12.71 -4.70
C THR A 98 -4.68 -13.43 -5.85
N GLY A 99 -4.21 -13.25 -7.08
CA GLY A 99 -4.87 -13.72 -8.30
C GLY A 99 -6.11 -12.91 -8.70
N ILE A 100 -6.54 -11.93 -7.90
CA ILE A 100 -7.70 -11.07 -8.16
C ILE A 100 -7.31 -10.03 -9.21
N LYS A 101 -8.10 -9.91 -10.30
CA LYS A 101 -7.81 -9.01 -11.43
C LYS A 101 -8.88 -7.95 -11.66
N ASP A 102 -10.10 -8.22 -11.20
CA ASP A 102 -11.22 -7.31 -11.37
C ASP A 102 -11.47 -6.53 -10.08
N PHE A 103 -10.84 -5.35 -10.00
CA PHE A 103 -10.97 -4.41 -8.91
C PHE A 103 -10.95 -2.98 -9.40
N LYS A 104 -11.51 -2.06 -8.63
CA LYS A 104 -11.58 -0.64 -8.93
C LYS A 104 -10.76 0.17 -7.95
N LEU A 105 -10.02 1.16 -8.46
CA LEU A 105 -9.31 2.13 -7.61
C LEU A 105 -10.31 3.10 -6.97
N VAL A 106 -10.20 3.28 -5.65
CA VAL A 106 -10.85 4.39 -4.95
C VAL A 106 -9.97 5.63 -5.13
N LYS A 107 -10.43 6.58 -5.95
CA LYS A 107 -9.68 7.80 -6.26
C LYS A 107 -9.71 8.77 -5.08
N ILE A 108 -8.57 9.34 -4.74
CA ILE A 108 -8.42 10.34 -3.69
C ILE A 108 -8.46 11.76 -4.26
N ALA A 109 -7.98 11.90 -5.50
CA ALA A 109 -7.90 13.15 -6.25
C ALA A 109 -8.30 12.90 -7.70
N GLU A 110 -8.28 13.94 -8.54
CA GLU A 110 -8.44 13.77 -9.99
C GLU A 110 -7.30 12.93 -10.58
N GLU A 111 -6.09 13.14 -10.08
CA GLU A 111 -4.91 12.35 -10.42
C GLU A 111 -4.94 10.98 -9.74
N GLU A 112 -5.03 9.92 -10.53
CA GLU A 112 -5.12 8.53 -10.02
C GLU A 112 -3.87 8.07 -9.24
N GLU A 113 -2.72 8.68 -9.51
CA GLU A 113 -1.44 8.34 -8.88
C GLU A 113 -1.34 8.74 -7.39
N VAL A 114 -2.27 9.56 -6.89
CA VAL A 114 -2.25 9.97 -5.47
C VAL A 114 -2.72 8.82 -4.59
N PRO A 115 -1.87 8.30 -3.68
CA PRO A 115 -2.25 7.23 -2.77
C PRO A 115 -3.18 7.74 -1.68
N PHE A 116 -3.98 6.86 -1.07
CA PHE A 116 -4.82 7.26 0.06
C PHE A 116 -4.02 7.32 1.38
N ASP A 117 -2.89 6.63 1.45
CA ASP A 117 -1.98 6.67 2.61
C ASP A 117 -0.54 6.53 2.16
N ILE A 118 0.38 7.23 2.84
CA ILE A 118 1.83 7.02 2.72
C ILE A 118 2.34 6.68 4.11
N ASP A 119 2.97 5.52 4.29
CA ASP A 119 3.57 5.13 5.55
C ASP A 119 5.10 5.10 5.45
N THR A 120 5.73 5.82 6.35
CA THR A 120 7.18 5.79 6.50
C THR A 120 7.53 4.94 7.72
N HIS A 121 8.15 3.79 7.49
CA HIS A 121 8.54 2.89 8.57
C HIS A 121 9.92 2.29 8.35
N LYS A 122 10.55 1.92 9.46
CA LYS A 122 11.89 1.33 9.46
C LYS A 122 11.79 -0.19 9.35
N ILE A 123 12.51 -0.76 8.40
CA ILE A 123 12.75 -2.20 8.30
C ILE A 123 13.95 -2.54 9.14
N ALA A 124 13.78 -3.47 10.07
CA ALA A 124 14.88 -3.95 10.92
C ALA A 124 15.87 -4.81 10.12
N TYR A 125 17.10 -4.93 10.62
CA TYR A 125 18.11 -5.81 10.03
C TYR A 125 17.54 -7.24 9.86
N ASN A 126 17.59 -7.75 8.64
CA ASN A 126 17.19 -9.12 8.33
C ASN A 126 18.42 -10.05 8.38
N THR A 127 18.50 -10.85 9.44
CA THR A 127 19.63 -11.77 9.65
C THR A 127 19.72 -12.88 8.62
N ARG A 128 18.58 -13.33 8.06
CA ARG A 128 18.52 -14.40 7.06
C ARG A 128 19.05 -13.95 5.70
N LEU A 129 18.67 -12.74 5.27
CA LEU A 129 19.04 -12.18 3.98
C LEU A 129 20.26 -11.25 4.07
N HIS A 130 20.82 -11.03 5.27
CA HIS A 130 21.90 -10.06 5.52
C HIS A 130 21.59 -8.65 5.03
N LEU A 131 20.29 -8.28 4.99
CA LEU A 131 19.86 -6.95 4.59
C LEU A 131 19.97 -5.98 5.76
N LYS A 132 20.62 -4.85 5.52
CA LYS A 132 20.76 -3.78 6.51
C LYS A 132 19.41 -3.16 6.84
N GLU A 133 19.32 -2.56 8.03
CA GLU A 133 18.16 -1.74 8.35
C GLU A 133 18.05 -0.56 7.37
N HIS A 134 16.83 -0.24 6.99
CA HIS A 134 16.53 0.83 6.03
C HIS A 134 15.09 1.32 6.21
N TYR A 135 14.69 2.34 5.46
CA TYR A 135 13.31 2.82 5.48
C TYR A 135 12.54 2.32 4.25
N HIS A 136 11.30 1.91 4.47
CA HIS A 136 10.29 1.81 3.42
C HIS A 136 9.42 3.06 3.45
N PHE A 137 9.18 3.61 2.27
CA PHE A 137 8.19 4.65 1.99
C PHE A 137 7.07 3.98 1.21
N ASP A 138 6.05 3.51 1.94
CA ASP A 138 5.00 2.64 1.41
C ASP A 138 3.82 3.49 0.90
N PHE A 139 3.63 3.54 -0.42
CA PHE A 139 2.55 4.22 -1.09
C PHE A 139 1.37 3.26 -1.21
N ARG A 140 0.28 3.52 -0.48
CA ARG A 140 -0.85 2.63 -0.33
C ARG A 140 -2.05 3.08 -1.14
N TYR A 141 -2.57 2.18 -1.95
CA TYR A 141 -3.76 2.41 -2.78
C TYR A 141 -4.92 1.55 -2.28
N LEU A 142 -6.11 2.12 -2.26
CA LEU A 142 -7.33 1.42 -1.88
C LEU A 142 -8.04 0.93 -3.14
N PHE A 143 -8.30 -0.36 -3.19
CA PHE A 143 -9.07 -1.00 -4.26
C PHE A 143 -10.32 -1.63 -3.71
N THR A 144 -11.41 -1.57 -4.46
CA THR A 144 -12.68 -2.21 -4.13
C THR A 144 -13.04 -3.29 -5.13
N ILE A 145 -13.68 -4.34 -4.63
CA ILE A 145 -14.38 -5.36 -5.40
C ILE A 145 -15.83 -5.43 -4.92
N GLU A 146 -16.75 -5.85 -5.77
CA GLU A 146 -18.18 -5.89 -5.41
C GLU A 146 -18.47 -6.97 -4.37
N GLU A 147 -17.88 -8.16 -4.53
CA GLU A 147 -18.02 -9.29 -3.61
C GLU A 147 -16.72 -10.11 -3.54
N ILE A 148 -16.58 -10.90 -2.50
CA ILE A 148 -15.41 -11.77 -2.28
C ILE A 148 -15.17 -12.67 -3.49
N GLN A 149 -13.92 -12.71 -3.93
CA GLN A 149 -13.45 -13.54 -5.03
C GLN A 149 -12.50 -14.64 -4.54
N PRO A 150 -12.35 -15.76 -5.29
CA PRO A 150 -11.34 -16.76 -4.99
C PRO A 150 -9.93 -16.15 -4.99
N VAL A 151 -9.14 -16.49 -3.97
CA VAL A 151 -7.77 -16.02 -3.80
C VAL A 151 -6.78 -17.13 -4.13
N SER A 152 -5.79 -16.81 -4.97
CA SER A 152 -4.66 -17.68 -5.29
C SER A 152 -3.37 -16.97 -4.92
N TYR A 153 -2.74 -17.35 -3.81
CA TYR A 153 -1.57 -16.66 -3.27
C TYR A 153 -0.27 -17.45 -3.46
N ASP A 154 0.86 -16.73 -3.49
CA ASP A 154 2.18 -17.36 -3.55
C ASP A 154 2.53 -18.06 -2.22
N LYS A 155 2.63 -19.38 -2.28
CA LYS A 155 2.96 -20.23 -1.12
C LYS A 155 4.43 -20.16 -0.69
N HIS A 156 5.30 -19.46 -1.39
CA HIS A 156 6.69 -19.30 -0.95
C HIS A 156 6.79 -18.32 0.23
N GLU A 157 6.11 -17.20 0.17
CA GLU A 157 6.16 -16.14 1.18
C GLU A 157 4.94 -16.14 2.09
N LEU A 158 3.79 -16.51 1.56
CA LEU A 158 2.52 -16.50 2.25
C LEU A 158 2.12 -17.92 2.72
N SER A 159 1.37 -18.04 3.79
CA SER A 159 0.88 -19.34 4.29
C SER A 159 -0.62 -19.43 4.44
N ASN A 160 -1.29 -18.30 4.48
CA ASN A 160 -2.74 -18.22 4.65
C ASN A 160 -3.26 -16.87 4.16
N PHE A 161 -4.56 -16.79 3.94
CA PHE A 161 -5.30 -15.55 3.75
C PHE A 161 -6.64 -15.64 4.44
N HIS A 162 -7.26 -14.51 4.74
CA HIS A 162 -8.68 -14.44 5.03
C HIS A 162 -9.23 -13.04 4.73
N TRP A 163 -10.55 -12.96 4.68
CA TRP A 163 -11.27 -11.70 4.60
C TRP A 163 -11.56 -11.24 6.02
N ALA A 164 -10.96 -10.15 6.42
CA ALA A 164 -10.97 -9.62 7.78
C ALA A 164 -12.05 -8.56 7.95
N SER A 165 -12.81 -8.66 9.03
CA SER A 165 -13.81 -7.65 9.42
C SER A 165 -13.16 -6.32 9.83
N TRP A 166 -13.98 -5.28 9.99
CA TRP A 166 -13.53 -4.00 10.54
C TRP A 166 -12.91 -4.15 11.93
N GLU A 167 -13.49 -4.96 12.79
CA GLU A 167 -13.01 -5.23 14.14
C GLU A 167 -11.61 -5.88 14.12
N GLU A 168 -11.40 -6.84 13.23
CA GLU A 168 -10.10 -7.52 13.10
C GLU A 168 -9.01 -6.58 12.59
N ILE A 169 -9.28 -5.71 11.59
CA ILE A 169 -8.29 -4.76 11.10
C ILE A 169 -8.00 -3.63 12.09
N GLU A 170 -8.95 -3.25 12.96
CA GLU A 170 -8.73 -2.28 14.03
C GLU A 170 -7.70 -2.76 15.05
N GLU A 171 -7.65 -4.05 15.31
CA GLU A 171 -6.65 -4.69 16.17
C GLU A 171 -5.32 -4.93 15.45
N ASN A 172 -5.32 -4.96 14.12
CA ASN A 172 -4.13 -5.23 13.34
C ASN A 172 -3.24 -3.98 13.23
N ARG A 173 -2.03 -4.05 13.82
CA ARG A 173 -1.06 -2.95 13.84
C ARG A 173 -0.70 -2.38 12.47
N ASN A 174 -0.76 -3.21 11.40
CA ASN A 174 -0.41 -2.81 10.05
C ASN A 174 -1.47 -1.89 9.42
N PHE A 175 -2.72 -1.93 9.92
CA PHE A 175 -3.83 -1.08 9.47
C PHE A 175 -4.05 0.15 10.35
N LYS A 176 -3.60 0.12 11.60
CA LYS A 176 -3.95 1.11 12.64
C LYS A 176 -3.82 2.57 12.19
N ARG A 177 -2.78 2.91 11.44
CA ARG A 177 -2.54 4.31 11.02
C ARG A 177 -3.45 4.77 9.91
N MET A 178 -3.87 3.86 9.02
CA MET A 178 -4.73 4.19 7.87
C MET A 178 -6.23 4.08 8.18
N LEU A 179 -6.63 3.49 9.32
CA LEU A 179 -8.03 3.29 9.69
C LEU A 179 -8.92 4.54 9.59
N PRO A 180 -8.50 5.73 10.08
CA PRO A 180 -9.33 6.92 9.95
C PRO A 180 -9.66 7.26 8.50
N LYS A 181 -8.68 7.13 7.60
CA LYS A 181 -8.83 7.39 6.16
C LYS A 181 -9.70 6.33 5.49
N LEU A 182 -9.51 5.05 5.82
CA LEU A 182 -10.35 3.98 5.32
C LEU A 182 -11.82 4.19 5.70
N LYS A 183 -12.11 4.55 6.96
CA LYS A 183 -13.47 4.84 7.42
C LYS A 183 -14.09 6.03 6.68
N GLU A 184 -13.32 7.09 6.43
CA GLU A 184 -13.79 8.25 5.69
C GLU A 184 -14.09 7.92 4.23
N LEU A 185 -13.18 7.25 3.54
CA LEU A 185 -13.30 6.95 2.11
C LEU A 185 -14.44 5.96 1.84
N LEU A 186 -14.46 4.85 2.55
CA LEU A 186 -15.48 3.80 2.36
C LEU A 186 -16.85 4.23 2.90
N GLY A 187 -16.90 5.13 3.89
CA GLY A 187 -18.15 5.75 4.34
C GLY A 187 -18.77 6.68 3.28
N LYS A 188 -17.97 7.41 2.52
CA LYS A 188 -18.42 8.26 1.41
C LYS A 188 -18.94 7.42 0.22
N GLU A 189 -18.23 6.37 -0.18
CA GLU A 189 -18.67 5.48 -1.28
C GLU A 189 -20.05 4.88 -0.99
N ASN A 190 -20.30 4.40 0.22
CA ASN A 190 -21.59 3.84 0.63
C ASN A 190 -22.75 4.85 0.60
N MET A 191 -22.46 6.15 0.61
CA MET A 191 -23.48 7.21 0.51
C MET A 191 -23.78 7.64 -0.93
N GLU A 192 -22.82 7.51 -1.85
CA GLU A 192 -22.98 7.86 -3.24
C GLU A 192 -23.76 6.78 -4.02
N GLU A 193 -23.58 5.51 -3.68
CA GLU A 193 -24.32 4.39 -4.31
C GLU A 193 -25.82 4.32 -3.90
N LYS A 194 -26.22 5.06 -2.85
CA LYS A 194 -27.62 5.12 -2.39
C LYS A 194 -28.44 6.30 -2.97
N LYS A 195 -27.85 7.06 -3.90
CA LYS A 195 -28.53 8.16 -4.62
C LYS A 195 -28.84 7.79 -6.04
#